data_b5c4945c3c83a8a9ffc572c8ad41296f
#
_entry.id   b5c4945c3c83a8a9ffc572c8ad41296f
#
_cell.length_a   1.000
_cell.length_b   1.000
_cell.length_c   1.000
_cell.angle_alpha   90.00
_cell.angle_beta   90.00
_cell.angle_gamma   90.00
#
_symmetry.space_group_name_H-M   'P 1'
#
loop_
_entity.id
_entity.type
_entity.pdbx_description
1 polymer ?
#
loop_
_entity_poly.entity_id
_entity_poly.type
_entity_poly.pdbx_seq_one_letter_code
_entity_poly.pdbx_strand_id
1 'polypeptide(L)'
;AYMSPEQLDGDTVDCRADIYSLCAVLYHLIAGRPPFDATEQRAIMYQIFNATPPRLGALREGLPAPLAELIERGLAKDRESRPKNWDAFAQALSEMASARIVPRGALQAVLDSERFTLLRTKEFFARFGDVELWEVVHRAKWERHTFGQALYRKGEAGNTFHIITQGEVEVFRDGQLMAKLGAGTSVGEMAYLAPSPELRVHSADVLVAQPTTTVSFTPDTLAQLSMTTMNAFDKAFIGVLVRRLHAAHEALAHPRRIM
;
A
#
# COMPACT_ATOMS: atom_id res chain seq x y z
N ALA A 1 -15.78 -21.65 -17.45
CA ALA A 1 -14.45 -22.21 -17.13
C ALA A 1 -14.07 -22.07 -15.64
N TYR A 2 -14.76 -21.21 -14.86
CA TYR A 2 -14.41 -20.94 -13.45
C TYR A 2 -15.46 -21.45 -12.45
N MET A 3 -16.58 -21.95 -12.93
CA MET A 3 -17.70 -22.42 -12.12
C MET A 3 -17.35 -23.81 -11.53
N SER A 4 -17.73 -24.06 -10.28
CA SER A 4 -17.49 -25.33 -9.61
C SER A 4 -18.41 -26.44 -10.10
N PRO A 5 -18.06 -27.73 -9.92
CA PRO A 5 -18.93 -28.85 -10.32
C PRO A 5 -20.32 -28.75 -9.72
N GLU A 6 -20.44 -28.46 -8.42
CA GLU A 6 -21.71 -28.35 -7.71
C GLU A 6 -22.58 -27.18 -8.19
N GLN A 7 -21.95 -26.08 -8.64
CA GLN A 7 -22.71 -24.97 -9.27
C GLN A 7 -23.29 -25.36 -10.63
N LEU A 8 -22.56 -26.17 -11.40
CA LEU A 8 -23.01 -26.65 -12.70
C LEU A 8 -24.09 -27.73 -12.59
N ASP A 9 -24.05 -28.50 -11.51
CA ASP A 9 -25.02 -29.59 -11.26
C ASP A 9 -26.29 -29.09 -10.57
N GLY A 10 -26.28 -27.85 -10.08
CA GLY A 10 -27.39 -27.24 -9.34
C GLY A 10 -27.53 -27.71 -7.90
N ASP A 11 -26.47 -28.30 -7.35
CA ASP A 11 -26.40 -28.74 -5.96
C ASP A 11 -26.36 -27.58 -4.97
N THR A 12 -26.49 -27.90 -3.68
CA THR A 12 -26.31 -26.93 -2.61
C THR A 12 -24.87 -26.40 -2.59
N VAL A 13 -24.73 -25.07 -2.69
CA VAL A 13 -23.47 -24.36 -2.80
C VAL A 13 -23.10 -23.76 -1.44
N ASP A 14 -21.83 -23.90 -1.03
CA ASP A 14 -21.23 -23.23 0.11
C ASP A 14 -19.97 -22.43 -0.31
N CYS A 15 -19.27 -21.84 0.66
CA CYS A 15 -18.08 -21.01 0.40
C CYS A 15 -16.95 -21.76 -0.34
N ARG A 16 -16.96 -23.09 -0.39
CA ARG A 16 -15.96 -23.89 -1.10
C ARG A 16 -16.13 -23.84 -2.60
N ALA A 17 -17.32 -23.52 -3.10
CA ALA A 17 -17.53 -23.23 -4.52
C ALA A 17 -16.85 -21.94 -4.95
N ASP A 18 -16.85 -20.91 -4.09
CA ASP A 18 -16.15 -19.65 -4.34
C ASP A 18 -14.62 -19.84 -4.24
N ILE A 19 -14.15 -20.69 -3.32
CA ILE A 19 -12.73 -21.11 -3.24
C ILE A 19 -12.30 -21.79 -4.53
N TYR A 20 -13.13 -22.70 -5.08
CA TYR A 20 -12.87 -23.33 -6.37
C TYR A 20 -12.75 -22.28 -7.49
N SER A 21 -13.72 -21.37 -7.57
CA SER A 21 -13.75 -20.31 -8.58
C SER A 21 -12.53 -19.40 -8.48
N LEU A 22 -12.12 -19.01 -7.27
CA LEU A 22 -10.90 -18.25 -7.04
C LEU A 22 -9.66 -19.04 -7.50
N CYS A 23 -9.56 -20.33 -7.13
CA CYS A 23 -8.44 -21.17 -7.54
C CYS A 23 -8.39 -21.36 -9.07
N ALA A 24 -9.54 -21.42 -9.75
CA ALA A 24 -9.60 -21.45 -11.21
C ALA A 24 -9.07 -20.14 -11.85
N VAL A 25 -9.38 -19.00 -11.25
CA VAL A 25 -8.83 -17.69 -11.66
C VAL A 25 -7.32 -17.63 -11.41
N LEU A 26 -6.87 -18.00 -10.20
CA LEU A 26 -5.44 -18.03 -9.87
C LEU A 26 -4.65 -18.97 -10.80
N TYR A 27 -5.21 -20.15 -11.07
CA TYR A 27 -4.63 -21.07 -12.05
C TYR A 27 -4.46 -20.40 -13.41
N HIS A 28 -5.51 -19.74 -13.92
CA HIS A 28 -5.46 -19.06 -15.21
C HIS A 28 -4.39 -17.96 -15.23
N LEU A 29 -4.31 -17.13 -14.19
CA LEU A 29 -3.30 -16.06 -14.09
C LEU A 29 -1.87 -16.61 -14.08
N ILE A 30 -1.63 -17.76 -13.45
CA ILE A 30 -0.30 -18.37 -13.35
C ILE A 30 0.06 -19.12 -14.63
N ALA A 31 -0.87 -19.94 -15.15
CA ALA A 31 -0.66 -20.80 -16.32
C ALA A 31 -0.82 -20.07 -17.67
N GLY A 32 -1.42 -18.86 -17.68
CA GLY A 32 -1.78 -18.13 -18.90
C GLY A 32 -2.98 -18.72 -19.66
N ARG A 33 -3.64 -19.72 -19.10
CA ARG A 33 -4.84 -20.38 -19.66
C ARG A 33 -5.69 -20.95 -18.53
N PRO A 34 -7.02 -21.10 -18.73
CA PRO A 34 -7.89 -21.69 -17.72
C PRO A 34 -7.52 -23.13 -17.42
N PRO A 35 -7.89 -23.67 -16.24
CA PRO A 35 -7.61 -25.05 -15.87
C PRO A 35 -8.31 -26.07 -16.77
N PHE A 36 -9.45 -25.69 -17.33
CA PHE A 36 -10.25 -26.48 -18.27
C PHE A 36 -10.60 -25.61 -19.46
N ASP A 37 -10.22 -26.07 -20.65
CA ASP A 37 -10.40 -25.33 -21.88
C ASP A 37 -10.72 -26.29 -23.03
N ALA A 38 -11.74 -25.94 -23.82
CA ALA A 38 -12.13 -26.64 -25.02
C ALA A 38 -12.96 -25.72 -25.93
N THR A 39 -13.05 -26.05 -27.21
CA THR A 39 -13.83 -25.30 -28.18
C THR A 39 -15.33 -25.34 -27.91
N GLU A 40 -15.83 -26.48 -27.39
CA GLU A 40 -17.24 -26.68 -27.10
C GLU A 40 -17.54 -26.58 -25.61
N GLN A 41 -18.61 -25.87 -25.26
CA GLN A 41 -19.05 -25.70 -23.86
C GLN A 41 -19.29 -27.02 -23.16
N ARG A 42 -19.87 -28.02 -23.84
CA ARG A 42 -20.09 -29.37 -23.27
C ARG A 42 -18.80 -30.07 -22.90
N ALA A 43 -17.75 -29.91 -23.69
CA ALA A 43 -16.43 -30.48 -23.41
C ALA A 43 -15.78 -29.81 -22.19
N ILE A 44 -15.95 -28.50 -22.01
CA ILE A 44 -15.50 -27.79 -20.80
C ILE A 44 -16.24 -28.31 -19.57
N MET A 45 -17.56 -28.46 -19.65
CA MET A 45 -18.37 -29.04 -18.54
C MET A 45 -17.89 -30.45 -18.19
N TYR A 46 -17.68 -31.30 -19.18
CA TYR A 46 -17.15 -32.65 -18.95
C TYR A 46 -15.79 -32.61 -18.24
N GLN A 47 -14.89 -31.72 -18.62
CA GLN A 47 -13.59 -31.54 -17.97
C GLN A 47 -13.73 -31.05 -16.52
N ILE A 48 -14.66 -30.15 -16.24
CA ILE A 48 -14.92 -29.64 -14.89
C ILE A 48 -15.33 -30.78 -13.96
N PHE A 49 -16.11 -31.75 -14.43
CA PHE A 49 -16.53 -32.88 -13.63
C PHE A 49 -15.47 -33.98 -13.53
N ASN A 50 -14.72 -34.24 -14.60
CA ASN A 50 -13.98 -35.51 -14.74
C ASN A 50 -12.46 -35.33 -14.90
N ALA A 51 -11.98 -34.21 -15.41
CA ALA A 51 -10.57 -34.06 -15.71
C ALA A 51 -9.79 -33.41 -14.57
N THR A 52 -8.55 -33.82 -14.37
CA THR A 52 -7.59 -33.12 -13.51
C THR A 52 -6.82 -32.10 -14.36
N PRO A 53 -6.72 -30.85 -13.94
CA PRO A 53 -5.96 -29.87 -14.69
C PRO A 53 -4.47 -30.22 -14.67
N PRO A 54 -3.69 -29.78 -15.67
CA PRO A 54 -2.23 -29.91 -15.65
C PRO A 54 -1.62 -29.30 -14.40
N ARG A 55 -0.58 -29.90 -13.85
CA ARG A 55 0.07 -29.38 -12.64
C ARG A 55 0.71 -28.03 -12.91
N LEU A 56 0.45 -27.05 -12.03
CA LEU A 56 0.96 -25.70 -12.16
C LEU A 56 2.50 -25.64 -12.14
N GLY A 57 3.14 -26.49 -11.33
CA GLY A 57 4.60 -26.58 -11.27
C GLY A 57 5.25 -27.05 -12.58
N ALA A 58 4.51 -27.78 -13.43
CA ALA A 58 4.99 -28.16 -14.76
C ALA A 58 4.79 -27.05 -15.82
N LEU A 59 3.87 -26.12 -15.56
CA LEU A 59 3.53 -25.03 -16.48
C LEU A 59 4.29 -23.73 -16.17
N ARG A 60 4.68 -23.55 -14.92
CA ARG A 60 5.36 -22.33 -14.47
C ARG A 60 6.58 -22.68 -13.63
N GLU A 61 7.76 -22.54 -14.21
CA GLU A 61 9.03 -22.70 -13.50
C GLU A 61 9.17 -21.63 -12.39
N GLY A 62 9.71 -22.03 -11.24
CA GLY A 62 9.89 -21.14 -10.09
C GLY A 62 8.63 -20.87 -9.26
N LEU A 63 7.49 -21.49 -9.59
CA LEU A 63 6.30 -21.42 -8.75
C LEU A 63 6.53 -22.22 -7.45
N PRO A 64 6.32 -21.60 -6.25
CA PRO A 64 6.45 -22.34 -5.00
C PRO A 64 5.49 -23.54 -4.93
N ALA A 65 6.02 -24.72 -4.63
CA ALA A 65 5.24 -25.95 -4.57
C ALA A 65 4.03 -25.85 -3.62
N PRO A 66 4.12 -25.29 -2.39
CA PRO A 66 2.96 -25.13 -1.51
C PRO A 66 1.84 -24.27 -2.10
N LEU A 67 2.18 -23.25 -2.89
CA LEU A 67 1.19 -22.40 -3.57
C LEU A 67 0.49 -23.17 -4.70
N ALA A 68 1.27 -23.91 -5.52
CA ALA A 68 0.71 -24.77 -6.55
C ALA A 68 -0.26 -25.80 -5.95
N GLU A 69 0.14 -26.47 -4.88
CA GLU A 69 -0.66 -27.48 -4.17
C GLU A 69 -1.94 -26.89 -3.57
N LEU A 70 -1.90 -25.71 -2.99
CA LEU A 70 -3.08 -25.03 -2.45
C LEU A 70 -4.11 -24.74 -3.54
N ILE A 71 -3.65 -24.23 -4.69
CA ILE A 71 -4.52 -23.91 -5.83
C ILE A 71 -5.08 -25.20 -6.44
N GLU A 72 -4.24 -26.21 -6.66
CA GLU A 72 -4.65 -27.51 -7.22
C GLU A 72 -5.64 -28.21 -6.29
N ARG A 73 -5.44 -28.15 -4.97
CA ARG A 73 -6.40 -28.66 -3.97
C ARG A 73 -7.72 -27.90 -4.01
N GLY A 74 -7.70 -26.58 -4.19
CA GLY A 74 -8.92 -25.78 -4.35
C GLY A 74 -9.73 -26.16 -5.60
N LEU A 75 -9.09 -26.73 -6.63
CA LEU A 75 -9.72 -27.25 -7.86
C LEU A 75 -10.17 -28.73 -7.75
N ALA A 76 -10.10 -29.33 -6.56
CA ALA A 76 -10.57 -30.71 -6.37
C ALA A 76 -12.06 -30.82 -6.71
N LYS A 77 -12.41 -31.96 -7.36
CA LYS A 77 -13.81 -32.24 -7.73
C LYS A 77 -14.68 -32.47 -6.51
N ASP A 78 -14.18 -33.28 -5.59
CA ASP A 78 -14.78 -33.45 -4.28
C ASP A 78 -14.54 -32.19 -3.43
N ARG A 79 -15.61 -31.53 -3.01
CA ARG A 79 -15.56 -30.34 -2.18
C ARG A 79 -14.96 -30.58 -0.79
N GLU A 80 -15.02 -31.82 -0.26
CA GLU A 80 -14.42 -32.15 1.04
C GLU A 80 -12.87 -32.17 0.98
N SER A 81 -12.32 -32.36 -0.19
CA SER A 81 -10.88 -32.33 -0.45
C SER A 81 -10.33 -30.88 -0.55
N ARG A 82 -11.20 -29.86 -0.71
CA ARG A 82 -10.82 -28.43 -0.79
C ARG A 82 -10.52 -27.87 0.58
N PRO A 83 -9.92 -26.65 0.67
CA PRO A 83 -9.87 -25.89 1.92
C PRO A 83 -11.28 -25.73 2.51
N LYS A 84 -11.43 -26.03 3.79
CA LYS A 84 -12.73 -26.16 4.46
C LYS A 84 -13.56 -24.85 4.44
N ASN A 85 -12.88 -23.73 4.53
CA ASN A 85 -13.46 -22.39 4.56
C ASN A 85 -12.39 -21.34 4.19
N TRP A 86 -12.79 -20.07 4.14
CA TRP A 86 -11.91 -18.95 3.85
C TRP A 86 -10.79 -18.77 4.88
N ASP A 87 -11.03 -19.07 6.15
CA ASP A 87 -10.02 -18.97 7.20
C ASP A 87 -8.88 -19.97 6.97
N ALA A 88 -9.22 -21.23 6.63
CA ALA A 88 -8.24 -22.25 6.30
C ALA A 88 -7.44 -21.91 5.04
N PHE A 89 -8.07 -21.30 4.03
CA PHE A 89 -7.40 -20.84 2.83
C PHE A 89 -6.45 -19.67 3.13
N ALA A 90 -6.92 -18.65 3.88
CA ALA A 90 -6.13 -17.51 4.27
C ALA A 90 -4.96 -17.88 5.20
N GLN A 91 -5.18 -18.83 6.12
CA GLN A 91 -4.12 -19.35 6.98
C GLN A 91 -3.00 -20.00 6.18
N ALA A 92 -3.34 -20.86 5.19
CA ALA A 92 -2.34 -21.48 4.34
C ALA A 92 -1.49 -20.46 3.57
N LEU A 93 -2.12 -19.38 3.06
CA LEU A 93 -1.39 -18.26 2.42
C LEU A 93 -0.51 -17.51 3.42
N SER A 94 -1.00 -17.28 4.63
CA SER A 94 -0.24 -16.58 5.69
C SER A 94 0.98 -17.37 6.15
N GLU A 95 0.85 -18.68 6.26
CA GLU A 95 1.97 -19.58 6.57
C GLU A 95 3.06 -19.53 5.48
N MET A 96 2.66 -19.55 4.20
CA MET A 96 3.58 -19.39 3.07
C MET A 96 4.30 -18.03 3.08
N ALA A 97 3.58 -16.95 3.39
CA ALA A 97 4.15 -15.62 3.51
C ALA A 97 5.16 -15.55 4.68
N SER A 98 4.79 -16.12 5.84
CA SER A 98 5.64 -16.16 7.04
C SER A 98 6.90 -17.00 6.83
N ALA A 99 6.79 -18.10 6.11
CA ALA A 99 7.91 -18.97 5.73
C ALA A 99 8.80 -18.40 4.60
N ARG A 100 8.50 -17.18 4.11
CA ARG A 100 9.19 -16.52 2.99
C ARG A 100 9.23 -17.36 1.70
N ILE A 101 8.25 -18.21 1.51
CA ILE A 101 8.10 -19.05 0.32
C ILE A 101 7.67 -18.23 -0.88
N VAL A 102 6.93 -17.12 -0.64
CA VAL A 102 6.50 -16.19 -1.69
C VAL A 102 7.70 -15.36 -2.17
N PRO A 103 7.94 -15.26 -3.49
CA PRO A 103 9.02 -14.45 -4.04
C PRO A 103 8.94 -12.99 -3.54
N ARG A 104 10.10 -12.38 -3.23
CA ARG A 104 10.16 -11.00 -2.71
C ARG A 104 9.38 -10.00 -3.57
N GLY A 105 9.37 -10.18 -4.88
CA GLY A 105 8.62 -9.32 -5.80
C GLY A 105 7.09 -9.34 -5.58
N ALA A 106 6.52 -10.51 -5.24
CA ALA A 106 5.09 -10.61 -4.96
C ALA A 106 4.72 -9.95 -3.62
N LEU A 107 5.56 -10.12 -2.58
CA LEU A 107 5.40 -9.40 -1.30
C LEU A 107 5.53 -7.89 -1.49
N GLN A 108 6.45 -7.43 -2.33
CA GLN A 108 6.61 -6.02 -2.63
C GLN A 108 5.36 -5.44 -3.30
N ALA A 109 4.76 -6.14 -4.25
CA ALA A 109 3.52 -5.70 -4.91
C ALA A 109 2.34 -5.56 -3.93
N VAL A 110 2.21 -6.47 -2.96
CA VAL A 110 1.19 -6.36 -1.89
C VAL A 110 1.47 -5.13 -1.02
N LEU A 111 2.71 -4.96 -0.55
CA LEU A 111 3.11 -3.79 0.24
C LEU A 111 2.89 -2.48 -0.51
N ASP A 112 3.15 -2.44 -1.79
CA ASP A 112 2.96 -1.25 -2.62
C ASP A 112 1.47 -0.94 -2.82
N SER A 113 0.60 -1.94 -2.93
CA SER A 113 -0.86 -1.75 -2.96
C SER A 113 -1.40 -1.22 -1.63
N GLU A 114 -0.90 -1.71 -0.50
CA GLU A 114 -1.25 -1.18 0.83
C GLU A 114 -0.78 0.27 0.99
N ARG A 115 0.43 0.58 0.56
CA ARG A 115 0.99 1.93 0.55
C ARG A 115 0.17 2.88 -0.32
N PHE A 116 -0.19 2.45 -1.52
CA PHE A 116 -1.06 3.21 -2.43
C PHE A 116 -2.40 3.56 -1.76
N THR A 117 -3.08 2.55 -1.19
CA THR A 117 -4.35 2.73 -0.48
C THR A 117 -4.18 3.70 0.70
N LEU A 118 -3.08 3.57 1.45
CA LEU A 118 -2.78 4.45 2.58
C LEU A 118 -2.58 5.91 2.12
N LEU A 119 -1.78 6.17 1.07
CA LEU A 119 -1.57 7.53 0.55
C LEU A 119 -2.86 8.14 0.05
N ARG A 120 -3.69 7.38 -0.66
CA ARG A 120 -4.96 7.86 -1.20
C ARG A 120 -5.93 8.39 -0.14
N THR A 121 -5.81 7.92 1.11
CA THR A 121 -6.62 8.41 2.23
C THR A 121 -6.09 9.70 2.86
N LYS A 122 -4.90 10.19 2.47
CA LYS A 122 -4.28 11.36 3.10
C LYS A 122 -4.62 12.64 2.35
N GLU A 123 -5.00 13.67 3.11
CA GLU A 123 -5.39 14.97 2.56
C GLU A 123 -4.31 15.59 1.67
N PHE A 124 -3.04 15.43 2.04
CA PHE A 124 -1.92 15.91 1.24
C PHE A 124 -1.97 15.40 -0.20
N PHE A 125 -2.36 14.14 -0.38
CA PHE A 125 -2.40 13.46 -1.69
C PHE A 125 -3.77 13.53 -2.37
N ALA A 126 -4.74 14.28 -1.84
CA ALA A 126 -6.11 14.34 -2.37
C ALA A 126 -6.21 14.80 -3.85
N ARG A 127 -5.20 15.52 -4.34
CA ARG A 127 -5.14 16.02 -5.73
C ARG A 127 -4.23 15.21 -6.64
N PHE A 128 -3.66 14.11 -6.14
CA PHE A 128 -2.85 13.21 -6.93
C PHE A 128 -3.75 12.19 -7.66
N GLY A 129 -3.50 11.96 -8.94
CA GLY A 129 -4.10 10.86 -9.69
C GLY A 129 -3.44 9.53 -9.33
N ASP A 130 -3.97 8.43 -9.85
CA ASP A 130 -3.47 7.09 -9.54
C ASP A 130 -2.03 6.89 -10.02
N VAL A 131 -1.69 7.45 -11.18
CA VAL A 131 -0.33 7.35 -11.75
C VAL A 131 0.69 8.06 -10.86
N GLU A 132 0.38 9.28 -10.42
CA GLU A 132 1.23 10.06 -9.53
C GLU A 132 1.39 9.38 -8.16
N LEU A 133 0.32 8.78 -7.61
CA LEU A 133 0.41 8.03 -6.36
C LEU A 133 1.28 6.79 -6.49
N TRP A 134 1.17 6.05 -7.59
CA TRP A 134 2.05 4.90 -7.85
C TRP A 134 3.51 5.31 -7.99
N GLU A 135 3.78 6.45 -8.63
CA GLU A 135 5.14 7.01 -8.72
C GLU A 135 5.71 7.33 -7.33
N VAL A 136 4.90 7.94 -6.46
CA VAL A 136 5.25 8.18 -5.06
C VAL A 136 5.52 6.89 -4.31
N VAL A 137 4.66 5.86 -4.45
CA VAL A 137 4.83 4.57 -3.78
C VAL A 137 6.18 3.93 -4.11
N HIS A 138 6.60 4.00 -5.39
CA HIS A 138 7.81 3.33 -5.86
C HIS A 138 9.10 4.15 -5.67
N ARG A 139 9.02 5.47 -5.64
CA ARG A 139 10.20 6.35 -5.60
C ARG A 139 10.50 6.89 -4.22
N ALA A 140 9.48 7.13 -3.40
CA ALA A 140 9.65 7.71 -2.08
C ALA A 140 10.25 6.70 -1.10
N LYS A 141 10.99 7.18 -0.11
CA LYS A 141 11.54 6.37 0.95
C LYS A 141 10.53 6.25 2.08
N TRP A 142 10.20 5.03 2.46
CA TRP A 142 9.30 4.70 3.57
C TRP A 142 10.12 4.45 4.84
N GLU A 143 9.85 5.20 5.89
CA GLU A 143 10.62 5.17 7.13
C GLU A 143 9.70 5.00 8.34
N ARG A 144 10.17 4.22 9.31
CA ARG A 144 9.50 4.04 10.60
C ARG A 144 10.35 4.69 11.68
N HIS A 145 9.70 5.45 12.53
CA HIS A 145 10.33 6.22 13.59
C HIS A 145 9.74 5.81 14.94
N THR A 146 10.59 5.76 15.96
CA THR A 146 10.20 5.40 17.33
C THR A 146 9.97 6.63 18.18
N PHE A 147 9.20 6.49 19.25
CA PHE A 147 8.97 7.56 20.21
C PHE A 147 10.26 8.25 20.66
N GLY A 148 10.23 9.58 20.73
CA GLY A 148 11.36 10.42 21.14
C GLY A 148 12.43 10.65 20.06
N GLN A 149 12.38 9.96 18.92
CA GLN A 149 13.31 10.19 17.82
C GLN A 149 13.09 11.58 17.23
N ALA A 150 14.19 12.32 16.97
CA ALA A 150 14.12 13.57 16.23
C ALA A 150 14.08 13.27 14.72
N LEU A 151 13.09 13.84 14.03
CA LEU A 151 13.10 13.92 12.56
C LEU A 151 13.96 15.08 12.09
N TYR A 152 13.89 16.20 12.80
CA TYR A 152 14.65 17.42 12.51
C TYR A 152 15.06 18.12 13.79
N ARG A 153 16.19 18.82 13.73
CA ARG A 153 16.64 19.77 14.75
C ARG A 153 16.65 21.19 14.21
N LYS A 154 16.26 22.14 15.03
CA LYS A 154 16.34 23.57 14.70
C LYS A 154 17.76 23.97 14.30
N GLY A 155 17.91 24.65 13.19
CA GLY A 155 19.21 25.13 12.67
C GLY A 155 19.95 24.11 11.79
N GLU A 156 19.53 22.86 11.72
CA GLU A 156 20.09 21.91 10.77
C GLU A 156 19.69 22.25 9.34
N ALA A 157 20.59 21.98 8.38
CA ALA A 157 20.30 22.14 6.95
C ALA A 157 19.16 21.20 6.51
N GLY A 158 18.17 21.75 5.79
CA GLY A 158 16.97 21.05 5.39
C GLY A 158 16.74 21.06 3.88
N ASN A 159 16.92 19.90 3.25
CA ASN A 159 16.58 19.69 1.85
C ASN A 159 15.61 18.51 1.64
N THR A 160 15.11 17.97 2.73
CA THR A 160 14.22 16.81 2.76
C THR A 160 12.93 17.19 3.48
N PHE A 161 11.81 16.65 3.01
CA PHE A 161 10.55 16.74 3.73
C PHE A 161 9.92 15.36 3.91
N HIS A 162 9.08 15.25 4.94
CA HIS A 162 8.32 14.03 5.22
C HIS A 162 6.83 14.30 5.17
N ILE A 163 6.06 13.32 4.71
CA ILE A 163 4.60 13.27 4.89
C ILE A 163 4.33 12.18 5.92
N ILE A 164 3.64 12.51 6.98
CA ILE A 164 3.24 11.56 8.02
C ILE A 164 2.10 10.71 7.46
N THR A 165 2.30 9.40 7.38
CA THR A 165 1.26 8.47 6.91
C THR A 165 0.52 7.83 8.07
N GLN A 166 1.21 7.60 9.20
CA GLN A 166 0.66 7.08 10.45
C GLN A 166 1.43 7.68 11.63
N GLY A 167 0.78 7.80 12.79
CA GLY A 167 1.40 8.33 13.99
C GLY A 167 1.28 9.84 14.12
N GLU A 168 2.11 10.42 14.99
CA GLU A 168 2.08 11.85 15.34
C GLU A 168 3.48 12.35 15.69
N VAL A 169 3.78 13.59 15.34
CA VAL A 169 4.99 14.30 15.74
C VAL A 169 4.65 15.60 16.47
N GLU A 170 5.55 16.04 17.32
CA GLU A 170 5.48 17.31 18.03
C GLU A 170 6.54 18.27 17.50
N VAL A 171 6.12 19.51 17.24
CA VAL A 171 6.98 20.59 16.76
C VAL A 171 7.29 21.52 17.92
N PHE A 172 8.58 21.68 18.23
CA PHE A 172 9.05 22.57 19.29
C PHE A 172 9.88 23.71 18.72
N ARG A 173 9.69 24.91 19.27
CA ARG A 173 10.53 26.06 19.02
C ARG A 173 10.98 26.64 20.35
N ASP A 174 12.30 26.70 20.56
CA ASP A 174 12.90 27.22 21.78
C ASP A 174 12.35 26.56 23.06
N GLY A 175 12.14 25.23 22.98
CA GLY A 175 11.61 24.42 24.08
C GLY A 175 10.08 24.49 24.28
N GLN A 176 9.38 25.32 23.51
CA GLN A 176 7.91 25.41 23.57
C GLN A 176 7.26 24.55 22.52
N LEU A 177 6.24 23.79 22.91
CA LEU A 177 5.39 23.02 21.98
C LEU A 177 4.55 23.98 21.14
N MET A 178 4.79 24.00 19.85
CA MET A 178 4.09 24.85 18.88
C MET A 178 2.89 24.14 18.24
N ALA A 179 3.05 22.86 17.92
CA ALA A 179 2.01 22.08 17.25
C ALA A 179 2.21 20.56 17.43
N LYS A 180 1.11 19.82 17.33
CA LYS A 180 1.09 18.38 17.11
C LYS A 180 0.59 18.11 15.70
N LEU A 181 1.32 17.31 14.96
CA LEU A 181 1.04 17.02 13.55
C LEU A 181 0.85 15.51 13.37
N GLY A 182 -0.33 15.15 12.89
CA GLY A 182 -0.72 13.76 12.67
C GLY A 182 -0.68 13.33 11.21
N ALA A 183 -1.20 12.15 10.96
CA ALA A 183 -1.26 11.55 9.63
C ALA A 183 -1.93 12.48 8.60
N GLY A 184 -1.33 12.56 7.41
CA GLY A 184 -1.76 13.43 6.31
C GLY A 184 -1.10 14.80 6.29
N THR A 185 -0.25 15.12 7.27
CA THR A 185 0.47 16.40 7.32
C THR A 185 1.92 16.28 6.85
N SER A 186 2.47 17.40 6.36
CA SER A 186 3.88 17.52 5.96
C SER A 186 4.72 18.15 7.06
N VAL A 187 5.99 17.76 7.14
CA VAL A 187 7.02 18.38 7.99
C VAL A 187 8.32 18.52 7.21
N GLY A 188 9.08 19.60 7.50
CA GLY A 188 10.34 19.90 6.82
C GLY A 188 10.19 20.64 5.48
N GLU A 189 8.98 20.77 4.96
CA GLU A 189 8.70 21.45 3.69
C GLU A 189 9.11 22.92 3.67
N MET A 190 9.10 23.62 4.81
CA MET A 190 9.50 25.02 4.89
C MET A 190 10.96 25.22 4.49
N ALA A 191 11.85 24.34 4.95
CA ALA A 191 13.26 24.36 4.57
C ALA A 191 13.46 23.92 3.11
N TYR A 192 12.72 22.91 2.66
CA TYR A 192 12.78 22.42 1.28
C TYR A 192 12.31 23.48 0.27
N LEU A 193 11.22 24.20 0.55
CA LEU A 193 10.63 25.22 -0.32
C LEU A 193 11.35 26.59 -0.22
N ALA A 194 12.32 26.73 0.68
CA ALA A 194 13.02 28.01 0.88
C ALA A 194 13.73 28.47 -0.39
N PRO A 195 13.56 29.77 -0.78
CA PRO A 195 14.05 30.28 -2.06
C PRO A 195 15.57 30.41 -2.14
N SER A 196 16.25 30.48 -1.00
CA SER A 196 17.71 30.61 -0.95
C SER A 196 18.36 29.63 0.00
N PRO A 197 19.63 29.22 -0.23
CA PRO A 197 20.34 28.27 0.61
C PRO A 197 20.40 28.67 2.09
N GLU A 198 20.50 29.98 2.39
CA GLU A 198 20.60 30.47 3.76
C GLU A 198 19.30 30.22 4.56
N LEU A 199 18.18 30.17 3.87
CA LEU A 199 16.86 29.88 4.46
C LEU A 199 16.53 28.40 4.50
N ARG A 200 17.37 27.52 3.89
CA ARG A 200 17.19 26.07 3.88
C ARG A 200 17.65 25.42 5.18
N VAL A 201 17.14 25.94 6.29
CA VAL A 201 17.39 25.41 7.63
C VAL A 201 16.06 25.12 8.33
N HIS A 202 16.06 24.09 9.16
CA HIS A 202 14.87 23.76 9.95
C HIS A 202 14.64 24.83 11.02
N SER A 203 13.45 25.42 11.05
CA SER A 203 13.07 26.49 11.97
C SER A 203 12.62 26.01 13.35
N ALA A 204 12.48 24.71 13.55
CA ALA A 204 11.98 24.07 14.76
C ALA A 204 12.52 22.64 14.90
N ASP A 205 12.50 22.10 16.12
CA ASP A 205 12.69 20.68 16.37
C ASP A 205 11.40 19.93 16.05
N VAL A 206 11.51 18.76 15.44
CA VAL A 206 10.38 17.85 15.18
C VAL A 206 10.69 16.51 15.80
N LEU A 207 9.92 16.17 16.83
CA LEU A 207 10.11 14.94 17.62
C LEU A 207 8.93 14.00 17.43
N VAL A 208 9.22 12.73 17.39
CA VAL A 208 8.21 11.67 17.26
C VAL A 208 7.49 11.49 18.60
N ALA A 209 6.17 11.79 18.62
CA ALA A 209 5.32 11.70 19.81
C ALA A 209 4.73 10.30 20.04
N GLN A 210 4.66 9.49 19.01
CA GLN A 210 4.25 8.08 19.05
C GLN A 210 4.84 7.34 17.84
N PRO A 211 4.87 5.99 17.81
CA PRO A 211 5.40 5.26 16.66
C PRO A 211 4.81 5.79 15.34
N THR A 212 5.67 6.31 14.48
CA THR A 212 5.28 7.10 13.30
C THR A 212 5.86 6.48 12.04
N THR A 213 5.05 6.40 11.00
CA THR A 213 5.51 6.05 9.65
C THR A 213 5.43 7.27 8.76
N THR A 214 6.50 7.54 8.03
CA THR A 214 6.57 8.66 7.08
C THR A 214 6.97 8.20 5.69
N VAL A 215 6.62 9.03 4.71
CA VAL A 215 7.15 8.99 3.35
C VAL A 215 8.06 10.21 3.20
N SER A 216 9.33 9.99 2.90
CA SER A 216 10.33 11.05 2.77
C SER A 216 10.77 11.26 1.33
N PHE A 217 11.10 12.52 1.03
CA PHE A 217 11.52 12.99 -0.27
C PHE A 217 12.80 13.83 -0.15
N THR A 218 13.81 13.41 -0.88
CA THR A 218 15.06 14.15 -1.09
C THR A 218 15.05 14.80 -2.47
N PRO A 219 15.94 15.76 -2.77
CA PRO A 219 16.09 16.29 -4.13
C PRO A 219 16.31 15.19 -5.18
N ASP A 220 17.10 14.17 -4.87
CA ASP A 220 17.37 13.04 -5.79
C ASP A 220 16.13 12.20 -6.05
N THR A 221 15.30 11.99 -5.03
CA THR A 221 14.03 11.28 -5.17
C THR A 221 13.08 12.09 -6.07
N LEU A 222 12.98 13.39 -5.83
CA LEU A 222 12.10 14.28 -6.58
C LEU A 222 12.53 14.43 -8.05
N ALA A 223 13.84 14.46 -8.31
CA ALA A 223 14.37 14.52 -9.67
C ALA A 223 14.01 13.28 -10.54
N GLN A 224 13.58 12.19 -9.91
CA GLN A 224 13.13 10.97 -10.59
C GLN A 224 11.62 10.94 -10.86
N LEU A 225 10.87 11.93 -10.35
CA LEU A 225 9.43 12.02 -10.54
C LEU A 225 9.08 12.70 -11.87
N SER A 226 7.93 12.32 -12.44
CA SER A 226 7.39 12.99 -13.62
C SER A 226 6.99 14.44 -13.34
N MET A 227 6.95 15.25 -14.36
CA MET A 227 6.50 16.66 -14.25
C MET A 227 5.05 16.76 -13.73
N THR A 228 4.20 15.80 -14.08
CA THR A 228 2.82 15.71 -13.56
C THR A 228 2.79 15.51 -12.05
N THR A 229 3.62 14.60 -11.55
CA THR A 229 3.75 14.35 -10.10
C THR A 229 4.37 15.53 -9.39
N MET A 230 5.39 16.18 -9.94
CA MET A 230 5.95 17.41 -9.37
C MET A 230 4.91 18.54 -9.29
N ASN A 231 4.12 18.75 -10.34
CA ASN A 231 3.04 19.75 -10.33
C ASN A 231 1.96 19.43 -9.28
N ALA A 232 1.71 18.12 -9.00
CA ALA A 232 0.78 17.71 -7.94
C ALA A 232 1.35 18.07 -6.55
N PHE A 233 2.66 17.87 -6.33
CA PHE A 233 3.35 18.32 -5.10
C PHE A 233 3.25 19.82 -4.92
N ASP A 234 3.54 20.62 -5.94
CA ASP A 234 3.48 22.09 -5.86
C ASP A 234 2.08 22.57 -5.43
N LYS A 235 1.03 21.99 -6.05
CA LYS A 235 -0.37 22.31 -5.68
C LYS A 235 -0.70 21.89 -4.25
N ALA A 236 -0.20 20.73 -3.81
CA ALA A 236 -0.39 20.25 -2.43
C ALA A 236 0.29 21.19 -1.42
N PHE A 237 1.54 21.60 -1.69
CA PHE A 237 2.27 22.54 -0.83
C PHE A 237 1.62 23.91 -0.77
N ILE A 238 1.18 24.46 -1.92
CA ILE A 238 0.40 25.70 -1.93
C ILE A 238 -0.82 25.57 -1.00
N GLY A 239 -1.55 24.46 -1.09
CA GLY A 239 -2.69 24.18 -0.21
C GLY A 239 -2.31 24.13 1.28
N VAL A 240 -1.18 23.49 1.62
CA VAL A 240 -0.66 23.47 3.00
C VAL A 240 -0.30 24.86 3.49
N LEU A 241 0.44 25.64 2.69
CA LEU A 241 0.88 26.98 3.06
C LEU A 241 -0.30 27.95 3.23
N VAL A 242 -1.29 27.88 2.35
CA VAL A 242 -2.53 28.69 2.46
C VAL A 242 -3.27 28.37 3.76
N ARG A 243 -3.47 27.10 4.09
CA ARG A 243 -4.11 26.73 5.36
C ARG A 243 -3.34 27.21 6.59
N ARG A 244 -2.01 27.07 6.60
CA ARG A 244 -1.18 27.55 7.71
C ARG A 244 -1.23 29.06 7.85
N LEU A 245 -1.27 29.78 6.72
CA LEU A 245 -1.41 31.25 6.73
C LEU A 245 -2.76 31.68 7.31
N HIS A 246 -3.86 31.02 6.89
CA HIS A 246 -5.18 31.28 7.47
C HIS A 246 -5.21 31.01 8.97
N ALA A 247 -4.71 29.85 9.41
CA ALA A 247 -4.65 29.52 10.83
C ALA A 247 -3.83 30.52 11.64
N ALA A 248 -2.71 31.02 11.08
CA ALA A 248 -1.90 32.05 11.72
C ALA A 248 -2.65 33.40 11.83
N HIS A 249 -3.38 33.80 10.78
CA HIS A 249 -4.19 35.02 10.80
C HIS A 249 -5.32 34.93 11.85
N GLU A 250 -6.01 33.80 11.93
CA GLU A 250 -7.06 33.56 12.94
C GLU A 250 -6.49 33.63 14.37
N ALA A 251 -5.32 33.04 14.60
CA ALA A 251 -4.65 33.06 15.90
C ALA A 251 -4.24 34.51 16.31
N LEU A 252 -3.83 35.33 15.37
CA LEU A 252 -3.51 36.75 15.60
C LEU A 252 -4.77 37.60 15.81
N ALA A 253 -5.86 37.31 15.11
CA ALA A 253 -7.12 38.05 15.23
C ALA A 253 -7.84 37.74 16.56
N HIS A 254 -7.62 36.58 17.17
CA HIS A 254 -8.21 36.18 18.43
C HIS A 254 -7.14 35.74 19.44
N PRO A 255 -6.31 36.70 19.94
CA PRO A 255 -5.34 36.34 20.98
C PRO A 255 -6.10 35.83 22.19
N ARG A 256 -5.85 34.54 22.59
CA ARG A 256 -6.41 33.99 23.81
C ARG A 256 -6.09 34.90 24.97
N ARG A 257 -7.11 35.54 25.55
CA ARG A 257 -6.94 36.26 26.84
C ARG A 257 -6.50 35.19 27.85
N ILE A 258 -5.24 35.29 28.23
CA ILE A 258 -4.72 34.54 29.39
C ILE A 258 -5.41 35.17 30.59
N MET A 259 -6.36 34.48 31.19
CA MET A 259 -6.81 34.75 32.56
C MET A 259 -5.91 33.97 33.54
#